data_0c71b1980fed628e83d089548f3d2db3
#
_entry.id   0c71b1980fed628e83d089548f3d2db3
#
_cell.length_a   1.000
_cell.length_b   1.000
_cell.length_c   1.000
_cell.angle_alpha   90.00
_cell.angle_beta   90.00
_cell.angle_gamma   90.00
#
_symmetry.space_group_name_H-M   'P 1'
#
loop_
_entity.id
_entity.type
_entity.pdbx_description
1 polymer ?
#
loop_
_entity_poly.entity_id
_entity_poly.type
_entity_poly.pdbx_seq_one_letter_code
_entity_poly.pdbx_strand_id
1 'polypeptide(L)'
;MWDAVFPLLNPFARIPVCGLIAQYNSVGPFEGPDRLPVVMRDVLTKSLTIRGFIQREFADQRPAFYREMAGWIESGQVKYREDVVMGLEKAPQALIGLLEGRNFGKLLIKVS
;
A
#
# COMPACT_ATOMS: atom_id res chain seq x y z
N MET A 1 -9.72 -7.34 2.32
CA MET A 1 -9.77 -6.05 1.59
C MET A 1 -10.12 -6.22 0.11
N TRP A 2 -9.41 -7.04 -0.66
CA TRP A 2 -9.70 -7.27 -2.10
C TRP A 2 -11.16 -7.61 -2.36
N ASP A 3 -11.69 -8.62 -1.67
CA ASP A 3 -13.08 -9.11 -1.87
C ASP A 3 -14.16 -8.08 -1.53
N ALA A 4 -13.84 -7.13 -0.66
CA ALA A 4 -14.76 -6.05 -0.31
C ALA A 4 -14.74 -4.90 -1.32
N VAL A 5 -13.61 -4.65 -1.96
CA VAL A 5 -13.42 -3.49 -2.85
C VAL A 5 -13.63 -3.85 -4.31
N PHE A 6 -13.13 -5.00 -4.76
CA PHE A 6 -13.12 -5.37 -6.18
C PHE A 6 -14.52 -5.38 -6.84
N PRO A 7 -15.59 -5.90 -6.20
CA PRO A 7 -16.95 -5.86 -6.77
C PRO A 7 -17.49 -4.43 -6.97
N LEU A 8 -16.99 -3.46 -6.19
CA LEU A 8 -17.46 -2.07 -6.20
C LEU A 8 -16.74 -1.19 -7.23
N LEU A 9 -15.79 -1.76 -7.99
CA LEU A 9 -15.06 -1.01 -9.00
C LEU A 9 -15.99 -0.54 -10.13
N ASN A 10 -15.88 0.72 -10.45
CA ASN A 10 -16.56 1.32 -11.60
C ASN A 10 -15.93 0.83 -12.92
N PRO A 11 -16.64 0.88 -14.04
CA PRO A 11 -16.06 0.72 -15.36
C PRO A 11 -14.86 1.68 -15.54
N PHE A 12 -13.81 1.20 -16.23
CA PHE A 12 -12.55 1.90 -16.48
C PHE A 12 -11.72 2.24 -15.23
N ALA A 13 -12.01 1.61 -14.09
CA ALA A 13 -11.20 1.80 -12.88
C ALA A 13 -9.75 1.34 -13.10
N ARG A 14 -8.83 2.02 -12.42
CA ARG A 14 -7.39 1.73 -12.47
C ARG A 14 -6.92 1.28 -11.09
N ILE A 15 -6.21 0.16 -11.06
CA ILE A 15 -5.68 -0.45 -9.84
C ILE A 15 -4.15 -0.44 -9.93
N PRO A 16 -3.46 0.53 -9.28
CA PRO A 16 -2.01 0.49 -9.17
C PRO A 16 -1.61 -0.53 -8.10
N VAL A 17 -0.79 -1.51 -8.48
CA VAL A 17 -0.26 -2.53 -7.56
C VAL A 17 1.08 -2.05 -7.04
N CYS A 18 1.07 -1.50 -5.82
CA CYS A 18 2.24 -0.87 -5.17
C CYS A 18 3.05 -1.87 -4.32
N GLY A 19 2.46 -3.00 -3.92
CA GLY A 19 3.08 -3.99 -3.05
C GLY A 19 2.09 -5.05 -2.59
N LEU A 20 2.60 -6.09 -1.96
CA LEU A 20 1.85 -7.28 -1.57
C LEU A 20 2.09 -7.64 -0.10
N ILE A 21 2.09 -6.65 0.80
CA ILE A 21 2.43 -6.83 2.21
C ILE A 21 1.57 -7.90 2.92
N ALA A 22 0.32 -8.08 2.50
CA ALA A 22 -0.56 -9.12 3.03
C ALA A 22 -0.03 -10.56 2.80
N GLN A 23 0.94 -10.72 1.89
CA GLN A 23 1.52 -12.01 1.53
C GLN A 23 2.91 -12.24 2.12
N TYR A 24 3.52 -11.24 2.79
CA TYR A 24 4.90 -11.34 3.29
C TYR A 24 5.10 -12.41 4.37
N ASN A 25 4.04 -12.72 5.12
CA ASN A 25 4.07 -13.77 6.15
C ASN A 25 3.54 -15.13 5.64
N SER A 26 3.16 -15.24 4.37
CA SER A 26 2.63 -16.49 3.83
C SER A 26 3.75 -17.52 3.64
N VAL A 27 3.53 -18.73 4.15
CA VAL A 27 4.40 -19.88 3.98
C VAL A 27 3.67 -20.92 3.14
N GLY A 28 4.14 -21.16 1.91
CA GLY A 28 3.49 -22.09 0.99
C GLY A 28 2.51 -21.44 0.02
N PRO A 29 1.69 -22.21 -0.68
CA PRO A 29 0.68 -21.71 -1.61
C PRO A 29 -0.32 -20.80 -0.91
N PHE A 30 -0.81 -19.77 -1.62
CA PHE A 30 -1.86 -18.90 -1.07
C PHE A 30 -3.14 -19.69 -0.81
N GLU A 31 -3.66 -19.54 0.41
CA GLU A 31 -4.91 -20.17 0.81
C GLU A 31 -6.12 -19.45 0.22
N GLY A 32 -7.19 -20.22 0.00
CA GLY A 32 -8.47 -19.70 -0.44
C GLY A 32 -8.84 -20.12 -1.87
N PRO A 33 -10.04 -19.73 -2.34
CA PRO A 33 -10.49 -20.07 -3.68
C PRO A 33 -9.68 -19.34 -4.76
N ASP A 34 -9.49 -19.98 -5.91
CA ASP A 34 -8.95 -19.31 -7.08
C ASP A 34 -9.93 -18.23 -7.58
N ARG A 35 -9.52 -16.97 -7.45
CA ARG A 35 -10.31 -15.81 -7.87
C ARG A 35 -9.97 -15.32 -9.28
N LEU A 36 -8.92 -15.86 -9.89
CA LEU A 36 -8.45 -15.37 -11.18
C LEU A 36 -9.54 -15.36 -12.26
N PRO A 37 -10.37 -16.40 -12.42
CA PRO A 37 -11.44 -16.39 -13.43
C PRO A 37 -12.44 -15.23 -13.25
N VAL A 38 -12.81 -14.94 -12.00
CA VAL A 38 -13.72 -13.82 -11.67
C VAL A 38 -13.06 -12.47 -11.95
N VAL A 39 -11.80 -12.32 -11.54
CA VAL A 39 -11.01 -11.11 -11.78
C VAL A 39 -10.88 -10.85 -13.28
N MET A 40 -10.50 -11.85 -14.07
CA MET A 40 -10.35 -11.70 -15.52
C MET A 40 -11.66 -11.35 -16.23
N ARG A 41 -12.77 -11.93 -15.81
CA ARG A 41 -14.09 -11.56 -16.33
C ARG A 41 -14.39 -10.08 -16.07
N ASP A 42 -14.18 -9.60 -14.84
CA ASP A 42 -14.48 -8.22 -14.48
C ASP A 42 -13.47 -7.22 -15.12
N VAL A 43 -12.21 -7.61 -15.30
CA VAL A 43 -11.24 -6.83 -16.08
C VAL A 43 -11.76 -6.64 -17.52
N LEU A 44 -12.24 -7.70 -18.15
CA LEU A 44 -12.78 -7.64 -19.49
C LEU A 44 -14.08 -6.81 -19.56
N THR A 45 -15.06 -7.14 -18.72
CA THR A 45 -16.41 -6.55 -18.83
C THR A 45 -16.51 -5.11 -18.34
N LYS A 46 -15.64 -4.72 -17.39
CA LYS A 46 -15.56 -3.35 -16.87
C LYS A 46 -14.40 -2.54 -17.45
N SER A 47 -13.64 -3.10 -18.41
CA SER A 47 -12.45 -2.44 -19.00
C SER A 47 -11.47 -1.94 -17.93
N LEU A 48 -11.17 -2.77 -16.92
CA LEU A 48 -10.29 -2.40 -15.82
C LEU A 48 -8.83 -2.40 -16.27
N THR A 49 -8.02 -1.54 -15.66
CA THR A 49 -6.56 -1.56 -15.80
C THR A 49 -5.92 -1.93 -14.47
N ILE A 50 -5.16 -3.03 -14.43
CA ILE A 50 -4.35 -3.42 -13.29
C ILE A 50 -2.88 -3.30 -13.71
N ARG A 51 -2.12 -2.41 -13.04
CA ARG A 51 -0.72 -2.16 -13.36
C ARG A 51 0.16 -2.23 -12.11
N GLY A 52 1.13 -3.13 -12.12
CA GLY A 52 2.23 -3.13 -11.15
C GLY A 52 3.25 -2.05 -11.50
N PHE A 53 3.91 -1.49 -10.48
CA PHE A 53 5.04 -0.57 -10.67
C PHE A 53 6.00 -0.63 -9.49
N ILE A 54 7.24 -0.26 -9.76
CA ILE A 54 8.26 -0.03 -8.74
C ILE A 54 8.57 1.48 -8.72
N GLN A 55 8.67 2.05 -7.53
CA GLN A 55 8.87 3.49 -7.31
C GLN A 55 10.04 4.08 -8.14
N ARG A 56 11.05 3.29 -8.49
CA ARG A 56 12.18 3.71 -9.35
C ARG A 56 11.76 4.12 -10.77
N GLU A 57 10.65 3.60 -11.28
CA GLU A 57 10.14 3.96 -12.62
C GLU A 57 9.77 5.44 -12.72
N PHE A 58 9.56 6.10 -11.58
CA PHE A 58 9.13 7.50 -11.47
C PHE A 58 10.17 8.37 -10.76
N ALA A 59 11.45 7.97 -10.80
CA ALA A 59 12.51 8.67 -10.07
C ALA A 59 12.72 10.13 -10.53
N ASP A 60 12.49 10.40 -11.79
CA ASP A 60 12.54 11.72 -12.43
C ASP A 60 11.44 12.67 -11.92
N GLN A 61 10.28 12.14 -11.51
CA GLN A 61 9.15 12.90 -11.00
C GLN A 61 9.27 13.23 -9.50
N ARG A 62 10.23 12.61 -8.79
CA ARG A 62 10.39 12.75 -7.35
C ARG A 62 10.57 14.21 -6.87
N PRO A 63 11.36 15.07 -7.52
CA PRO A 63 11.50 16.46 -7.07
C PRO A 63 10.20 17.27 -7.17
N ALA A 64 9.40 17.04 -8.22
CA ALA A 64 8.09 17.67 -8.37
C ALA A 64 7.12 17.18 -7.29
N PHE A 65 7.05 15.87 -7.07
CA PHE A 65 6.23 15.26 -6.02
C PHE A 65 6.54 15.82 -4.64
N TYR A 66 7.82 15.98 -4.27
CA TYR A 66 8.19 16.50 -2.95
C TYR A 66 7.75 17.96 -2.76
N ARG A 67 7.88 18.79 -3.79
CA ARG A 67 7.42 20.20 -3.71
C ARG A 67 5.91 20.30 -3.52
N GLU A 68 5.15 19.56 -4.30
CA GLU A 68 3.68 19.57 -4.23
C GLU A 68 3.20 19.00 -2.89
N MET A 69 3.75 17.86 -2.47
CA MET A 69 3.37 17.20 -1.22
C MET A 69 3.69 18.06 0.01
N ALA A 70 4.86 18.71 0.04
CA ALA A 70 5.22 19.64 1.12
C ALA A 70 4.19 20.77 1.24
N GLY A 71 3.81 21.41 0.14
CA GLY A 71 2.79 22.46 0.13
C GLY A 71 1.42 21.96 0.61
N TRP A 72 1.02 20.77 0.23
CA TRP A 72 -0.26 20.19 0.68
C TRP A 72 -0.25 19.81 2.16
N ILE A 73 0.87 19.37 2.69
CA ILE A 73 1.04 19.09 4.13
C ILE A 73 1.01 20.41 4.92
N GLU A 74 1.78 21.42 4.51
CA GLU A 74 1.84 22.73 5.15
C GLU A 74 0.46 23.43 5.18
N SER A 75 -0.29 23.31 4.08
CA SER A 75 -1.66 23.87 3.99
C SER A 75 -2.73 23.02 4.68
N GLY A 76 -2.40 21.84 5.22
CA GLY A 76 -3.32 20.92 5.85
C GLY A 76 -4.27 20.17 4.90
N GLN A 77 -4.05 20.27 3.59
CA GLN A 77 -4.82 19.52 2.58
C GLN A 77 -4.50 18.02 2.63
N VAL A 78 -3.27 17.66 2.94
CA VAL A 78 -2.84 16.28 3.20
C VAL A 78 -2.60 16.11 4.68
N LYS A 79 -3.28 15.14 5.28
CA LYS A 79 -3.09 14.74 6.67
C LYS A 79 -2.34 13.42 6.71
N TYR A 80 -1.38 13.32 7.59
CA TYR A 80 -0.65 12.08 7.85
C TYR A 80 -0.63 11.77 9.35
N ARG A 81 -0.33 10.54 9.68
CA ARG A 81 -0.15 10.10 11.06
C ARG A 81 1.10 9.25 11.16
N GLU A 82 1.85 9.50 12.22
CA GLU A 82 3.05 8.76 12.59
C GLU A 82 2.79 8.01 13.90
N ASP A 83 3.35 6.81 13.97
CA ASP A 83 3.37 5.96 15.16
C ASP A 83 4.84 5.78 15.55
N VAL A 84 5.29 6.49 16.59
CA VAL A 84 6.71 6.63 16.93
C VAL A 84 7.08 5.71 18.09
N VAL A 85 8.00 4.79 17.84
CA VAL A 85 8.59 3.90 18.85
C VAL A 85 10.00 4.42 19.20
N MET A 86 10.27 4.61 20.49
CA MET A 86 11.55 5.15 20.99
C MET A 86 12.57 4.02 21.20
N GLY A 87 13.78 4.19 20.64
CA GLY A 87 14.92 3.30 20.83
C GLY A 87 15.10 2.27 19.70
N LEU A 88 16.33 2.21 19.18
CA LEU A 88 16.68 1.29 18.09
C LEU A 88 16.50 -0.19 18.48
N GLU A 89 16.70 -0.51 19.75
CA GLU A 89 16.54 -1.87 20.28
C GLU A 89 15.13 -2.42 20.11
N LYS A 90 14.14 -1.57 19.93
CA LYS A 90 12.73 -1.96 19.69
C LYS A 90 12.38 -2.19 18.21
N ALA A 91 13.31 -1.90 17.30
CA ALA A 91 13.04 -2.04 15.87
C ALA A 91 12.58 -3.44 15.44
N PRO A 92 13.16 -4.55 15.93
CA PRO A 92 12.68 -5.90 15.58
C PRO A 92 11.23 -6.14 16.01
N GLN A 93 10.87 -5.74 17.23
CA GLN A 93 9.50 -5.90 17.73
C GLN A 93 8.50 -4.99 17.01
N ALA A 94 8.92 -3.79 16.65
CA ALA A 94 8.12 -2.85 15.88
C ALA A 94 7.85 -3.38 14.46
N LEU A 95 8.84 -4.01 13.82
CA LEU A 95 8.67 -4.66 12.51
C LEU A 95 7.66 -5.83 12.60
N ILE A 96 7.78 -6.68 13.62
CA ILE A 96 6.80 -7.76 13.85
C ILE A 96 5.40 -7.17 14.01
N GLY A 97 5.26 -6.14 14.85
CA GLY A 97 3.99 -5.46 15.05
C GLY A 97 3.42 -4.83 13.77
N LEU A 98 4.26 -4.28 12.90
CA LEU A 98 3.85 -3.77 11.59
C LEU A 98 3.27 -4.87 10.70
N LEU A 99 3.91 -6.04 10.66
CA LEU A 99 3.45 -7.20 9.87
C LEU A 99 2.16 -7.81 10.42
N GLU A 100 1.89 -7.60 11.71
CA GLU A 100 0.64 -7.99 12.38
C GLU A 100 -0.44 -6.90 12.35
N GLY A 101 -0.15 -5.73 11.78
CA GLY A 101 -1.10 -4.61 11.66
C GLY A 101 -1.38 -3.87 12.96
N ARG A 102 -0.46 -3.87 13.92
CA ARG A 102 -0.63 -3.22 15.23
C ARG A 102 -0.48 -1.70 15.18
N ASN A 103 0.24 -1.17 14.19
CA ASN A 103 0.44 0.26 14.04
C ASN A 103 -0.76 0.96 13.39
N PHE A 104 -0.89 2.26 13.65
CA PHE A 104 -1.83 3.12 12.95
C PHE A 104 -1.11 4.35 12.39
N GLY A 105 -0.85 4.34 11.08
CA GLY A 105 -0.08 5.34 10.38
C GLY A 105 1.33 4.85 10.04
N LYS A 106 2.24 5.79 9.78
CA LYS A 106 3.64 5.48 9.45
C LYS A 106 4.41 5.10 10.71
N LEU A 107 4.81 3.83 10.81
CA LEU A 107 5.67 3.38 11.90
C LEU A 107 7.09 3.95 11.74
N LEU A 108 7.57 4.61 12.76
CA LEU A 108 8.90 5.21 12.84
C LEU A 108 9.63 4.70 14.08
N ILE A 109 10.94 4.49 13.95
CA ILE A 109 11.83 4.24 15.09
C ILE A 109 12.67 5.48 15.33
N LYS A 110 12.48 6.13 16.48
CA LYS A 110 13.34 7.25 16.88
C LYS A 110 14.57 6.68 17.58
N VAL A 111 15.74 6.86 16.96
CA VAL A 111 17.02 6.26 17.41
C VAL A 111 17.79 7.13 18.39
N SER A 112 17.46 8.42 18.50
CA SER A 112 18.05 9.38 19.45
C SER A 112 17.09 10.53 19.70
#